data_e4ff8207df25f70747b0c62974c0b883
#
_entry.id   e4ff8207df25f70747b0c62974c0b883
#
_cell.length_a   1.000
_cell.length_b   1.000
_cell.length_c   1.000
_cell.angle_alpha   90.00
_cell.angle_beta   90.00
_cell.angle_gamma   90.00
#
_symmetry.space_group_name_H-M   'P 1'
#
loop_
_entity.id
_entity.type
_entity.pdbx_description
1 polymer ?
#
loop_
_entity_poly.entity_id
_entity_poly.type
_entity_poly.pdbx_seq_one_letter_code
_entity_poly.pdbx_strand_id
1 'polypeptide(L)'
;MEATLNKTLNIDKSNWIPVKFGDVXSEGIKHVVGLEHIESGDVHLRNSAGIEDSTTFTKKFAKGDVLFGRRRAYLKKAAQASFSGICSGDITVLRAKKGLLPELLPFIVNNDKFFDHAVKHSAGGLSPRVKFKDLANYEFLLPPKDQQAQLAELLWAMDEVIEKETMVLLNIETLRNSLYKKFKNGGINWTKYRIKDLMAFQYGKPLKEEDRIEGSYIVVSSAGVQGTHIDFICEGPGIVVGRKGNAGEVTWVENNFWPIDTAYYVTIENRFNEIPLKFFYYLLKAANLKKYAIATAVPGLNRDDAILSSVYMPNKNEILEYLDQFEGIDSSVSIIESKIASSQALQRSLINQLF
;
A
#
# COMPACT_ATOMS: atom_id res chain seq x y z
N MET A 1 73.07 -14.23 1.45
CA MET A 1 72.14 -14.29 0.30
C MET A 1 70.98 -13.31 0.54
N GLU A 2 71.33 -12.07 0.73
CA GLU A 2 70.37 -10.98 0.99
C GLU A 2 70.84 -9.73 0.26
N ALA A 3 70.85 -9.73 -1.01
CA ALA A 3 71.17 -8.54 -1.78
C ALA A 3 70.68 -8.71 -3.21
N THR A 4 69.37 -8.72 -3.43
CA THR A 4 68.83 -8.51 -4.78
C THR A 4 67.29 -8.34 -4.71
N LEU A 5 66.79 -7.32 -4.06
CA LEU A 5 65.35 -6.92 -4.25
C LEU A 5 65.17 -5.44 -3.92
N ASN A 6 65.99 -4.58 -4.51
CA ASN A 6 65.74 -3.15 -4.55
C ASN A 6 65.84 -2.62 -5.95
N LYS A 7 65.09 -3.20 -6.87
CA LYS A 7 64.77 -2.48 -8.09
C LYS A 7 63.55 -1.61 -7.79
N THR A 8 63.81 -0.39 -7.42
CA THR A 8 62.78 0.68 -7.40
C THR A 8 62.17 0.78 -8.79
N LEU A 9 60.94 0.27 -8.90
CA LEU A 9 60.14 0.50 -10.09
C LEU A 9 60.01 2.02 -10.28
N ASN A 10 60.66 2.56 -11.29
CA ASN A 10 60.57 3.99 -11.62
C ASN A 10 59.23 4.14 -12.38
N ILE A 11 58.13 4.37 -11.66
CA ILE A 11 56.79 4.52 -12.24
C ILE A 11 56.58 6.01 -12.61
N ASP A 12 56.45 6.29 -13.90
CA ASP A 12 56.11 7.62 -14.35
C ASP A 12 54.64 7.93 -14.00
N LYS A 13 54.41 8.86 -13.07
CA LYS A 13 53.08 9.31 -12.62
C LYS A 13 52.67 10.66 -13.23
N SER A 14 53.40 11.15 -14.26
CA SER A 14 53.12 12.47 -14.84
C SER A 14 51.68 12.60 -15.37
N ASN A 15 51.06 11.50 -15.78
CA ASN A 15 49.68 11.49 -16.30
C ASN A 15 48.63 11.02 -15.30
N TRP A 16 49.01 10.82 -14.01
CA TRP A 16 48.04 10.38 -12.99
C TRP A 16 47.23 11.57 -12.52
N ILE A 17 45.90 11.35 -12.41
CA ILE A 17 45.00 12.37 -11.91
C ILE A 17 44.54 12.02 -10.48
N PRO A 18 44.40 12.99 -9.60
CA PRO A 18 43.87 12.76 -8.27
C PRO A 18 42.38 12.43 -8.37
N VAL A 19 41.96 11.36 -7.72
CA VAL A 19 40.54 10.94 -7.64
C VAL A 19 40.19 10.67 -6.18
N LYS A 20 38.94 10.89 -5.83
CA LYS A 20 38.43 10.46 -4.53
C LYS A 20 38.10 8.98 -4.60
N PHE A 21 38.44 8.23 -3.58
CA PHE A 21 38.17 6.78 -3.55
C PHE A 21 36.68 6.49 -3.72
N GLY A 22 35.79 7.31 -3.16
CA GLY A 22 34.34 7.17 -3.30
C GLY A 22 33.85 7.26 -4.76
N ASP A 23 34.59 7.98 -5.61
CA ASP A 23 34.22 8.13 -7.03
C ASP A 23 34.50 6.86 -7.85
N VAL A 24 35.33 6.00 -7.33
CA VAL A 24 35.76 4.76 -8.01
C VAL A 24 35.35 3.48 -7.27
N UNK A 25 35.04 3.60 -6.24
CA UNK A 25 34.81 2.46 -5.42
C UNK A 25 33.40 2.02 -5.30
N SER A 26 32.55 2.78 -5.44
CA SER A 26 31.16 2.37 -5.36
C SER A 26 30.58 1.94 -6.71
N GLU A 27 31.37 1.86 -7.70
CA GLU A 27 30.94 1.46 -9.04
C GLU A 27 30.32 0.05 -9.00
N GLY A 28 29.12 -0.08 -9.54
CA GLY A 28 28.37 -1.33 -9.57
C GLY A 28 27.31 -1.49 -8.46
N ILE A 29 27.33 -0.64 -7.42
CA ILE A 29 26.25 -0.65 -6.42
C ILE A 29 25.12 0.23 -6.92
N LYS A 30 23.95 -0.37 -7.18
CA LYS A 30 22.79 0.33 -7.73
C LYS A 30 21.64 0.44 -6.72
N HIS A 31 21.58 -0.47 -5.75
CA HIS A 31 20.42 -0.60 -4.86
C HIS A 31 20.83 -0.45 -3.40
N VAL A 32 20.07 0.36 -2.70
CA VAL A 32 20.23 0.64 -1.27
C VAL A 32 18.90 0.33 -0.57
N VAL A 33 18.94 -0.50 0.48
CA VAL A 33 17.72 -0.96 1.14
C VAL A 33 17.70 -0.59 2.62
N GLY A 34 16.70 0.21 3.00
CA GLY A 34 16.33 0.46 4.40
C GLY A 34 15.09 -0.36 4.78
N LEU A 35 14.71 -0.29 6.05
CA LEU A 35 13.49 -0.98 6.55
C LEU A 35 12.21 -0.51 5.84
N GLU A 36 12.20 0.72 5.38
CA GLU A 36 11.07 1.32 4.66
C GLU A 36 10.79 0.63 3.32
N HIS A 37 11.79 -0.04 2.75
CA HIS A 37 11.67 -0.73 1.47
C HIS A 37 11.14 -2.17 1.59
N ILE A 38 11.04 -2.70 2.82
CA ILE A 38 10.53 -4.06 3.08
C ILE A 38 9.09 -3.95 3.57
N GLU A 39 8.17 -4.54 2.81
CA GLU A 39 6.75 -4.57 3.19
C GLU A 39 6.47 -5.74 4.13
N SER A 40 5.59 -5.53 5.11
CA SER A 40 5.19 -6.59 6.05
C SER A 40 4.34 -7.63 5.33
N GLY A 41 4.71 -8.89 5.47
CA GLY A 41 3.95 -10.01 4.88
C GLY A 41 4.23 -10.27 3.41
N ASP A 42 5.09 -9.47 2.77
CA ASP A 42 5.51 -9.69 1.37
C ASP A 42 6.86 -10.40 1.36
N VAL A 43 6.92 -11.56 0.73
CA VAL A 43 8.17 -12.33 0.61
C VAL A 43 9.14 -11.74 -0.42
N HIS A 44 8.68 -10.77 -1.23
CA HIS A 44 9.47 -10.13 -2.28
C HIS A 44 10.01 -8.77 -1.85
N LEU A 45 11.30 -8.55 -2.06
CA LEU A 45 11.90 -7.21 -1.92
C LEU A 45 11.63 -6.45 -3.22
N ARG A 46 10.66 -5.53 -3.20
CA ARG A 46 10.22 -4.81 -4.41
C ARG A 46 10.91 -3.47 -4.61
N ASN A 47 11.30 -2.83 -3.52
CA ASN A 47 11.72 -1.43 -3.55
C ASN A 47 13.14 -1.25 -3.06
N SER A 48 13.82 -0.25 -3.58
CA SER A 48 15.15 0.19 -3.12
C SER A 48 15.32 1.67 -3.47
N ALA A 49 16.22 2.34 -2.77
CA ALA A 49 16.71 3.65 -3.16
C ALA A 49 17.93 3.50 -4.09
N GLY A 50 18.34 4.56 -4.75
CA GLY A 50 19.60 4.62 -5.48
C GLY A 50 20.78 4.84 -4.55
N ILE A 51 22.00 4.64 -5.03
CA ILE A 51 23.22 4.83 -4.23
C ILE A 51 23.39 6.29 -3.78
N GLU A 52 22.89 7.22 -4.57
CA GLU A 52 22.92 8.66 -4.29
C GLU A 52 22.07 9.05 -3.05
N ASP A 53 21.11 8.21 -2.70
CA ASP A 53 20.21 8.46 -1.55
C ASP A 53 20.77 7.93 -0.24
N SER A 54 21.87 7.18 -0.26
CA SER A 54 22.42 6.54 0.92
C SER A 54 23.78 7.10 1.29
N THR A 55 24.02 7.23 2.55
CA THR A 55 25.27 7.78 3.07
C THR A 55 26.01 6.86 4.03
N THR A 56 25.31 5.95 4.71
CA THR A 56 25.90 5.21 5.85
C THR A 56 25.76 3.70 5.79
N PHE A 57 25.03 3.16 4.80
CA PHE A 57 24.81 1.73 4.71
C PHE A 57 26.01 1.03 4.06
N THR A 58 26.50 -0.03 4.72
CA THR A 58 27.71 -0.76 4.29
C THR A 58 27.51 -2.27 4.19
N LYS A 59 26.39 -2.77 4.73
CA LYS A 59 26.15 -4.21 4.77
C LYS A 59 25.68 -4.69 3.38
N LYS A 60 26.48 -5.57 2.77
CA LYS A 60 26.18 -6.10 1.43
C LYS A 60 25.19 -7.27 1.50
N PHE A 61 24.33 -7.37 0.48
CA PHE A 61 23.47 -8.53 0.24
C PHE A 61 23.52 -8.90 -1.24
N ALA A 62 23.24 -10.17 -1.53
CA ALA A 62 23.20 -10.71 -2.89
C ALA A 62 21.75 -11.10 -3.25
N LYS A 63 21.50 -11.22 -4.55
CA LYS A 63 20.26 -11.83 -5.04
C LYS A 63 20.06 -13.20 -4.38
N GLY A 64 18.87 -13.47 -3.89
CA GLY A 64 18.51 -14.71 -3.19
C GLY A 64 18.62 -14.62 -1.66
N ASP A 65 19.35 -13.65 -1.13
CA ASP A 65 19.40 -13.43 0.33
C ASP A 65 18.03 -12.96 0.85
N VAL A 66 17.72 -13.34 2.09
CA VAL A 66 16.52 -12.80 2.78
C VAL A 66 16.96 -11.68 3.71
N LEU A 67 16.34 -10.52 3.54
CA LEU A 67 16.58 -9.31 4.34
C LEU A 67 15.54 -9.26 5.46
N PHE A 68 15.98 -9.45 6.71
CA PHE A 68 15.12 -9.48 7.90
C PHE A 68 15.28 -8.20 8.70
N GLY A 69 14.18 -7.52 8.96
CA GLY A 69 14.13 -6.31 9.78
C GLY A 69 14.35 -6.63 11.26
N ARG A 70 15.58 -6.44 11.74
CA ARG A 70 15.95 -6.77 13.13
C ARG A 70 15.52 -5.70 14.14
N ARG A 71 15.23 -4.47 13.68
CA ARG A 71 14.72 -3.37 14.50
C ARG A 71 13.20 -3.40 14.43
N ARG A 72 12.55 -3.38 15.60
CA ARG A 72 11.09 -3.47 15.71
C ARG A 72 10.55 -4.70 14.98
N ALA A 73 11.06 -5.88 15.34
CA ALA A 73 10.70 -7.15 14.69
C ALA A 73 9.19 -7.43 14.69
N TYR A 74 8.43 -6.79 15.59
CA TYR A 74 6.97 -6.88 15.62
C TYR A 74 6.30 -6.32 14.34
N LEU A 75 7.04 -5.55 13.54
CA LEU A 75 6.54 -5.06 12.23
C LEU A 75 6.58 -6.16 11.14
N LYS A 76 7.13 -7.34 11.46
CA LYS A 76 7.14 -8.53 10.60
C LYS A 76 7.64 -8.27 9.17
N LYS A 77 8.81 -7.63 9.07
CA LYS A 77 9.43 -7.26 7.79
C LYS A 77 10.52 -8.25 7.42
N ALA A 78 10.29 -9.07 6.40
CA ALA A 78 11.29 -9.99 5.86
C ALA A 78 11.00 -10.31 4.40
N ALA A 79 11.97 -10.10 3.50
CA ALA A 79 11.76 -10.29 2.06
C ALA A 79 13.00 -10.84 1.38
N GLN A 80 12.82 -11.66 0.36
CA GLN A 80 13.91 -12.18 -0.47
C GLN A 80 14.27 -11.18 -1.56
N ALA A 81 15.56 -10.92 -1.70
CA ALA A 81 16.09 -9.98 -2.67
C ALA A 81 16.16 -10.60 -4.07
N SER A 82 15.61 -9.93 -5.06
CA SER A 82 15.73 -10.30 -6.48
C SER A 82 16.93 -9.63 -7.16
N PHE A 83 17.64 -8.77 -6.44
CA PHE A 83 18.83 -8.02 -6.89
C PHE A 83 19.87 -7.99 -5.77
N SER A 84 21.07 -7.49 -6.07
CA SER A 84 22.16 -7.32 -5.10
C SER A 84 22.31 -5.84 -4.74
N GLY A 85 22.83 -5.54 -3.54
CA GLY A 85 23.00 -4.16 -3.08
C GLY A 85 23.59 -4.05 -1.69
N ILE A 86 23.37 -2.91 -1.06
CA ILE A 86 23.73 -2.65 0.35
C ILE A 86 22.47 -2.35 1.16
N CYS A 87 22.53 -2.64 2.44
CA CYS A 87 21.36 -2.41 3.31
C CYS A 87 21.74 -1.81 4.67
N SER A 88 20.71 -1.30 5.34
CA SER A 88 20.79 -0.72 6.68
C SER A 88 21.34 -1.71 7.70
N GLY A 89 22.05 -1.20 8.71
CA GLY A 89 22.45 -1.93 9.90
C GLY A 89 21.27 -2.51 10.70
N ASP A 90 20.06 -1.97 10.50
CA ASP A 90 18.81 -2.45 11.12
C ASP A 90 18.21 -3.67 10.38
N ILE A 91 18.92 -4.15 9.36
CA ILE A 91 18.57 -5.37 8.60
C ILE A 91 19.60 -6.47 8.87
N THR A 92 19.13 -7.68 9.12
CA THR A 92 19.97 -8.89 9.13
C THR A 92 19.85 -9.58 7.78
N VAL A 93 20.97 -9.81 7.12
CA VAL A 93 21.03 -10.56 5.84
C VAL A 93 21.14 -12.03 6.18
N LEU A 94 20.17 -12.82 5.75
CA LEU A 94 20.09 -14.26 5.99
C LEU A 94 20.32 -15.02 4.69
N ARG A 95 21.18 -16.03 4.75
CA ARG A 95 21.53 -16.86 3.59
C ARG A 95 21.46 -18.33 4.00
N ALA A 96 20.79 -19.13 3.19
CA ALA A 96 20.69 -20.57 3.44
C ALA A 96 22.08 -21.24 3.37
N LYS A 97 22.34 -22.15 4.30
CA LYS A 97 23.54 -22.99 4.31
C LYS A 97 23.21 -24.39 3.75
N LYS A 98 24.25 -25.22 3.56
CA LYS A 98 24.09 -26.60 3.16
C LYS A 98 23.06 -27.29 4.08
N GLY A 99 22.08 -27.92 3.50
CA GLY A 99 21.00 -28.58 4.24
C GLY A 99 19.64 -27.90 4.11
N LEU A 100 19.63 -26.56 3.88
CA LEU A 100 18.40 -25.79 3.67
C LEU A 100 18.38 -25.28 2.23
N LEU A 101 17.27 -25.49 1.51
CA LEU A 101 17.08 -24.94 0.18
C LEU A 101 16.82 -23.42 0.28
N PRO A 102 17.58 -22.60 -0.47
CA PRO A 102 17.39 -21.14 -0.43
C PRO A 102 15.96 -20.69 -0.73
N GLU A 103 15.26 -21.42 -1.61
CA GLU A 103 13.89 -21.12 -2.02
C GLU A 103 12.88 -21.27 -0.88
N LEU A 104 13.23 -22.04 0.17
CA LEU A 104 12.36 -22.25 1.33
C LEU A 104 12.59 -21.21 2.44
N LEU A 105 13.78 -20.61 2.46
CA LEU A 105 14.19 -19.68 3.53
C LEU A 105 13.22 -18.49 3.71
N PRO A 106 12.72 -17.81 2.64
CA PRO A 106 11.83 -16.67 2.84
C PRO A 106 10.53 -17.05 3.55
N PHE A 107 10.01 -18.25 3.34
CA PHE A 107 8.80 -18.72 4.01
C PHE A 107 9.06 -19.10 5.48
N ILE A 108 10.18 -19.75 5.77
CA ILE A 108 10.57 -20.06 7.15
C ILE A 108 10.69 -18.75 7.97
N VAL A 109 11.31 -17.73 7.40
CA VAL A 109 11.53 -16.46 8.10
C VAL A 109 10.22 -15.67 8.25
N ASN A 110 9.25 -15.88 7.37
CA ASN A 110 7.93 -15.23 7.43
C ASN A 110 6.91 -16.00 8.29
N ASN A 111 7.32 -17.02 9.01
CA ASN A 111 6.50 -17.74 10.00
C ASN A 111 6.26 -16.87 11.23
N ASP A 112 5.07 -16.90 11.78
CA ASP A 112 4.72 -16.12 12.97
C ASP A 112 5.56 -16.51 14.20
N LYS A 113 5.85 -17.80 14.39
CA LYS A 113 6.68 -18.28 15.51
C LYS A 113 8.11 -17.71 15.42
N PHE A 114 8.66 -17.57 14.20
CA PHE A 114 9.98 -16.96 14.01
C PHE A 114 9.96 -15.47 14.42
N PHE A 115 8.93 -14.73 14.01
CA PHE A 115 8.79 -13.33 14.43
C PHE A 115 8.54 -13.21 15.94
N ASP A 116 7.74 -14.08 16.54
CA ASP A 116 7.49 -14.10 18.00
C ASP A 116 8.80 -14.35 18.75
N HIS A 117 9.63 -15.30 18.27
CA HIS A 117 10.95 -15.55 18.81
C HIS A 117 11.82 -14.28 18.71
N ALA A 118 11.82 -13.61 17.55
CA ALA A 118 12.59 -12.40 17.34
C ALA A 118 12.15 -11.27 18.28
N VAL A 119 10.83 -11.09 18.45
CA VAL A 119 10.26 -10.07 19.35
C VAL A 119 10.65 -10.36 20.80
N LYS A 120 10.48 -11.63 21.24
CA LYS A 120 10.82 -12.07 22.60
C LYS A 120 12.28 -11.81 22.97
N HIS A 121 13.19 -11.91 22.01
CA HIS A 121 14.64 -11.74 22.23
C HIS A 121 15.14 -10.35 21.80
N SER A 122 14.22 -9.43 21.46
CA SER A 122 14.58 -8.04 21.16
C SER A 122 14.87 -7.25 22.44
N ALA A 123 15.86 -6.38 22.38
CA ALA A 123 16.25 -5.51 23.50
C ALA A 123 16.40 -4.07 23.05
N GLY A 124 16.16 -3.14 23.96
CA GLY A 124 16.18 -1.70 23.73
C GLY A 124 14.80 -1.07 23.96
N GLY A 125 14.74 0.16 24.39
CA GLY A 125 13.50 0.84 24.75
C GLY A 125 12.57 1.10 23.56
N LEU A 126 12.58 2.32 23.03
CA LEU A 126 11.65 2.76 21.96
C LEU A 126 11.86 2.05 20.61
N SER A 127 13.04 1.48 20.39
CA SER A 127 13.38 0.83 19.12
C SER A 127 14.12 -0.48 19.37
N PRO A 128 13.43 -1.50 19.91
CA PRO A 128 14.09 -2.78 20.25
C PRO A 128 14.66 -3.47 19.01
N ARG A 129 15.81 -4.14 19.20
CA ARG A 129 16.52 -4.86 18.15
C ARG A 129 16.83 -6.29 18.62
N VAL A 130 16.65 -7.25 17.74
CA VAL A 130 17.10 -8.63 17.97
C VAL A 130 18.51 -8.80 17.39
N LYS A 131 19.36 -9.56 18.08
CA LYS A 131 20.71 -9.88 17.60
C LYS A 131 20.68 -11.18 16.78
N PHE A 132 21.58 -11.29 15.80
CA PHE A 132 21.67 -12.51 14.99
C PHE A 132 21.87 -13.76 15.84
N LYS A 133 22.69 -13.69 16.88
CA LYS A 133 22.95 -14.85 17.78
C LYS A 133 21.64 -15.36 18.42
N ASP A 134 20.70 -14.47 18.69
CA ASP A 134 19.42 -14.84 19.30
C ASP A 134 18.47 -15.43 18.24
N LEU A 135 18.47 -14.89 17.02
CA LEU A 135 17.74 -15.49 15.89
C LEU A 135 18.29 -16.90 15.57
N ALA A 136 19.60 -17.07 15.65
CA ALA A 136 20.27 -18.34 15.32
C ALA A 136 19.89 -19.48 16.30
N ASN A 137 19.30 -19.14 17.45
CA ASN A 137 18.82 -20.13 18.43
C ASN A 137 17.35 -20.53 18.19
N TYR A 138 16.71 -20.02 17.15
CA TYR A 138 15.34 -20.45 16.80
C TYR A 138 15.38 -21.90 16.31
N GLU A 139 14.56 -22.75 16.91
CA GLU A 139 14.46 -24.16 16.57
C GLU A 139 13.18 -24.44 15.79
N PHE A 140 13.29 -25.24 14.75
CA PHE A 140 12.14 -25.67 13.93
C PHE A 140 12.45 -27.03 13.31
N LEU A 141 11.43 -27.71 12.82
CA LEU A 141 11.58 -29.01 12.16
C LEU A 141 11.89 -28.77 10.68
N LEU A 142 13.04 -29.24 10.22
CA LEU A 142 13.46 -29.14 8.83
C LEU A 142 13.27 -30.47 8.13
N PRO A 143 12.42 -30.56 7.10
CA PRO A 143 12.20 -31.83 6.38
C PRO A 143 13.42 -32.23 5.50
N PRO A 144 13.46 -33.47 5.03
CA PRO A 144 14.48 -33.90 4.05
C PRO A 144 14.43 -33.06 2.77
N LYS A 145 15.54 -33.00 2.03
CA LYS A 145 15.69 -32.09 0.88
C LYS A 145 14.64 -32.27 -0.22
N ASP A 146 14.22 -33.50 -0.47
CA ASP A 146 13.18 -33.79 -1.46
C ASP A 146 11.84 -33.18 -1.03
N GLN A 147 11.49 -33.26 0.26
CA GLN A 147 10.29 -32.62 0.80
C GLN A 147 10.46 -31.12 0.84
N GLN A 148 11.67 -30.60 1.15
CA GLN A 148 11.92 -29.15 1.06
C GLN A 148 11.61 -28.60 -0.33
N ALA A 149 12.03 -29.35 -1.39
CA ALA A 149 11.78 -28.96 -2.78
C ALA A 149 10.28 -28.91 -3.09
N GLN A 150 9.53 -29.94 -2.65
CA GLN A 150 8.08 -29.99 -2.84
C GLN A 150 7.37 -28.85 -2.12
N LEU A 151 7.78 -28.55 -0.88
CA LEU A 151 7.19 -27.46 -0.09
C LEU A 151 7.53 -26.10 -0.71
N ALA A 152 8.76 -25.90 -1.16
CA ALA A 152 9.15 -24.67 -1.83
C ALA A 152 8.32 -24.48 -3.12
N GLU A 153 8.20 -25.52 -3.94
CA GLU A 153 7.39 -25.49 -5.16
C GLU A 153 5.94 -25.09 -4.85
N LEU A 154 5.34 -25.72 -3.85
CA LEU A 154 3.96 -25.42 -3.43
C LEU A 154 3.81 -23.96 -2.96
N LEU A 155 4.70 -23.51 -2.06
CA LEU A 155 4.60 -22.16 -1.49
C LEU A 155 4.84 -21.07 -2.55
N TRP A 156 5.79 -21.30 -3.47
CA TRP A 156 6.01 -20.38 -4.58
C TRP A 156 4.86 -20.41 -5.59
N ALA A 157 4.22 -21.56 -5.83
CA ALA A 157 3.02 -21.63 -6.68
C ALA A 157 1.86 -20.85 -6.07
N MET A 158 1.67 -20.92 -4.75
CA MET A 158 0.65 -20.10 -4.04
C MET A 158 0.99 -18.61 -4.17
N ASP A 159 2.26 -18.26 -4.01
CA ASP A 159 2.73 -16.88 -4.16
C ASP A 159 2.48 -16.37 -5.59
N GLU A 160 2.74 -17.19 -6.61
CA GLU A 160 2.46 -16.83 -8.01
C GLU A 160 0.99 -16.52 -8.25
N VAL A 161 0.08 -17.23 -7.58
CA VAL A 161 -1.37 -16.94 -7.66
C VAL A 161 -1.64 -15.56 -7.07
N ILE A 162 -1.09 -15.25 -5.89
CA ILE A 162 -1.25 -13.95 -5.24
C ILE A 162 -0.73 -12.83 -6.15
N GLU A 163 0.45 -13.03 -6.76
CA GLU A 163 1.05 -12.06 -7.69
C GLU A 163 0.15 -11.80 -8.91
N LYS A 164 -0.40 -12.86 -9.49
CA LYS A 164 -1.32 -12.75 -10.65
C LYS A 164 -2.61 -12.01 -10.27
N GLU A 165 -3.19 -12.35 -9.12
CA GLU A 165 -4.40 -11.67 -8.61
C GLU A 165 -4.11 -10.17 -8.35
N THR A 166 -2.96 -9.86 -7.77
CA THR A 166 -2.52 -8.47 -7.52
C THR A 166 -2.36 -7.70 -8.84
N MET A 167 -1.79 -8.33 -9.86
CA MET A 167 -1.63 -7.71 -11.19
C MET A 167 -2.99 -7.43 -11.84
N VAL A 168 -3.95 -8.37 -11.71
CA VAL A 168 -5.31 -8.16 -12.22
C VAL A 168 -5.96 -6.97 -11.51
N LEU A 169 -5.82 -6.87 -10.19
CA LEU A 169 -6.35 -5.73 -9.43
C LEU A 169 -5.77 -4.41 -9.95
N LEU A 170 -4.45 -4.34 -10.11
CA LEU A 170 -3.78 -3.13 -10.62
C LEU A 170 -4.29 -2.72 -12.02
N ASN A 171 -4.52 -3.70 -12.89
CA ASN A 171 -5.05 -3.45 -14.24
C ASN A 171 -6.48 -2.89 -14.18
N ILE A 172 -7.32 -3.45 -13.32
CA ILE A 172 -8.71 -2.99 -13.12
C ILE A 172 -8.72 -1.55 -12.57
N GLU A 173 -7.86 -1.26 -11.59
CA GLU A 173 -7.71 0.08 -11.02
C GLU A 173 -7.22 1.09 -12.06
N THR A 174 -6.31 0.66 -12.94
CA THR A 174 -5.81 1.49 -14.05
C THR A 174 -6.96 1.84 -15.00
N LEU A 175 -7.82 0.87 -15.32
CA LEU A 175 -9.02 1.10 -16.13
C LEU A 175 -9.96 2.10 -15.46
N ARG A 176 -10.24 1.92 -14.15
CA ARG A 176 -11.08 2.85 -13.38
C ARG A 176 -10.52 4.27 -13.43
N ASN A 177 -9.22 4.42 -13.23
CA ASN A 177 -8.55 5.73 -13.25
C ASN A 177 -8.62 6.37 -14.64
N SER A 178 -8.55 5.58 -15.71
CA SER A 178 -8.73 6.05 -17.08
C SER A 178 -10.15 6.62 -17.29
N LEU A 179 -11.17 5.93 -16.78
CA LEU A 179 -12.55 6.43 -16.84
C LEU A 179 -12.69 7.73 -16.06
N TYR A 180 -12.14 7.82 -14.84
CA TYR A 180 -12.19 9.05 -14.03
C TYR A 180 -11.52 10.22 -14.78
N LYS A 181 -10.40 9.99 -15.46
CA LYS A 181 -9.74 11.02 -16.27
C LYS A 181 -10.66 11.53 -17.37
N LYS A 182 -11.44 10.65 -18.01
CA LYS A 182 -12.40 11.01 -19.05
C LYS A 182 -13.48 11.95 -18.49
N PHE A 183 -14.00 11.66 -17.29
CA PHE A 183 -15.01 12.50 -16.64
C PHE A 183 -14.44 13.84 -16.17
N LYS A 184 -13.14 13.92 -15.93
CA LYS A 184 -12.45 15.17 -15.56
C LYS A 184 -12.10 16.02 -16.78
N ASN A 185 -11.72 15.40 -17.89
CA ASN A 185 -11.19 16.10 -19.07
C ASN A 185 -12.22 16.30 -20.18
N GLY A 186 -13.31 15.54 -20.16
CA GLY A 186 -14.37 15.57 -21.14
C GLY A 186 -14.22 14.54 -22.26
N GLY A 187 -15.35 14.16 -22.82
CA GLY A 187 -15.44 13.33 -24.04
C GLY A 187 -16.05 14.13 -25.18
N ILE A 188 -16.13 13.52 -26.37
CA ILE A 188 -16.74 14.14 -27.55
C ILE A 188 -18.22 14.40 -27.24
N ASN A 189 -18.66 15.63 -27.43
CA ASN A 189 -20.05 16.08 -27.22
C ASN A 189 -20.52 15.98 -25.76
N TRP A 190 -19.60 15.92 -24.78
CA TRP A 190 -19.95 15.95 -23.36
C TRP A 190 -20.13 17.40 -22.88
N THR A 191 -21.08 17.61 -21.98
CA THR A 191 -21.38 18.94 -21.41
C THR A 191 -20.55 19.19 -20.16
N LYS A 192 -19.89 20.33 -20.13
CA LYS A 192 -19.11 20.79 -18.96
C LYS A 192 -20.03 21.44 -17.94
N TYR A 193 -19.95 21.01 -16.69
CA TYR A 193 -20.66 21.60 -15.56
C TYR A 193 -19.70 21.93 -14.42
N ARG A 194 -20.05 22.90 -13.60
CA ARG A 194 -19.47 23.05 -12.26
C ARG A 194 -20.29 22.15 -11.32
N ILE A 195 -19.66 21.62 -10.29
CA ILE A 195 -20.35 20.75 -9.32
C ILE A 195 -21.59 21.44 -8.75
N LYS A 196 -21.48 22.75 -8.42
CA LYS A 196 -22.60 23.53 -7.88
C LYS A 196 -23.82 23.63 -8.84
N ASP A 197 -23.61 23.40 -10.14
CA ASP A 197 -24.71 23.43 -11.12
C ASP A 197 -25.47 22.10 -11.15
N LEU A 198 -24.91 21.07 -10.55
CA LEU A 198 -25.45 19.70 -10.52
C LEU A 198 -26.01 19.33 -9.14
N MET A 199 -25.38 19.83 -8.08
CA MET A 199 -25.65 19.37 -6.71
C MET A 199 -25.19 20.36 -5.65
N ALA A 200 -25.73 20.20 -4.44
CA ALA A 200 -25.32 20.99 -3.29
C ALA A 200 -24.76 20.10 -2.17
N PHE A 201 -23.77 20.61 -1.44
CA PHE A 201 -23.18 19.98 -0.27
C PHE A 201 -23.84 20.55 0.99
N GLN A 202 -24.70 19.76 1.62
CA GLN A 202 -25.45 20.12 2.82
C GLN A 202 -24.66 19.69 4.06
N TYR A 203 -24.71 20.50 5.12
CA TYR A 203 -24.02 20.18 6.38
C TYR A 203 -24.71 19.03 7.11
N GLY A 204 -23.94 18.08 7.56
CA GLY A 204 -24.41 17.07 8.52
C GLY A 204 -24.68 17.71 9.88
N LYS A 205 -25.34 16.97 10.77
CA LYS A 205 -25.72 17.46 12.12
C LYS A 205 -24.88 16.79 13.19
N PRO A 206 -24.34 17.54 14.15
CA PRO A 206 -23.59 16.95 15.26
C PRO A 206 -24.36 15.85 15.96
N LEU A 207 -23.68 14.74 16.24
CA LEU A 207 -24.20 13.62 17.04
C LEU A 207 -23.00 12.97 17.72
N LYS A 208 -22.76 13.36 18.96
CA LYS A 208 -21.63 12.83 19.74
C LYS A 208 -21.83 11.34 20.02
N GLU A 209 -20.74 10.63 20.22
CA GLU A 209 -20.78 9.19 20.50
C GLU A 209 -21.65 8.87 21.74
N GLU A 210 -21.55 9.70 22.78
CA GLU A 210 -22.31 9.58 24.02
C GLU A 210 -23.82 9.81 23.86
N ASP A 211 -24.23 10.52 22.79
CA ASP A 211 -25.64 10.82 22.49
C ASP A 211 -26.27 9.78 21.54
N ARG A 212 -25.48 8.83 21.05
CA ARG A 212 -26.00 7.80 20.14
C ARG A 212 -26.73 6.70 20.91
N ILE A 213 -27.91 6.37 20.44
CA ILE A 213 -28.70 5.25 20.94
C ILE A 213 -28.66 4.18 19.86
N GLU A 214 -28.11 3.02 20.18
CA GLU A 214 -27.94 1.90 19.23
C GLU A 214 -29.27 1.62 18.49
N GLY A 215 -29.21 1.53 17.17
CA GLY A 215 -30.39 1.36 16.33
C GLY A 215 -30.03 0.88 14.93
N SER A 216 -31.00 1.03 14.01
CA SER A 216 -30.90 0.47 12.65
C SER A 216 -30.20 1.37 11.63
N TYR A 217 -29.98 2.64 11.96
CA TYR A 217 -29.47 3.59 11.00
C TYR A 217 -28.01 3.92 11.25
N ILE A 218 -27.20 3.91 10.21
CA ILE A 218 -25.76 4.16 10.35
C ILE A 218 -25.49 5.64 10.55
N VAL A 219 -24.50 5.93 11.39
CA VAL A 219 -23.93 7.26 11.61
C VAL A 219 -22.69 7.38 10.76
N VAL A 220 -22.63 8.40 9.90
CA VAL A 220 -21.54 8.54 8.90
C VAL A 220 -20.76 9.82 9.14
N SER A 221 -19.44 9.70 9.22
CA SER A 221 -18.49 10.80 9.32
C SER A 221 -17.68 10.93 8.01
N SER A 222 -16.72 11.84 7.98
CA SER A 222 -15.73 11.92 6.91
C SER A 222 -14.86 10.65 6.79
N ALA A 223 -14.77 9.86 7.84
CA ALA A 223 -13.99 8.61 7.88
C ALA A 223 -14.85 7.37 7.60
N GLY A 224 -16.10 7.56 7.20
CA GLY A 224 -17.03 6.46 6.95
C GLY A 224 -17.96 6.19 8.14
N VAL A 225 -18.42 4.96 8.25
CA VAL A 225 -19.39 4.56 9.29
C VAL A 225 -18.73 4.61 10.67
N GLN A 226 -19.43 5.26 11.63
CA GLN A 226 -18.94 5.49 13.01
C GLN A 226 -19.85 4.86 14.07
N GLY A 227 -20.75 3.98 13.67
CA GLY A 227 -21.71 3.33 14.58
C GLY A 227 -23.13 3.47 14.06
N THR A 228 -24.10 3.30 14.96
CA THR A 228 -25.53 3.33 14.61
C THR A 228 -26.32 4.29 15.52
N HIS A 229 -27.55 4.60 15.11
CA HIS A 229 -28.48 5.42 15.86
C HIS A 229 -29.91 4.96 15.57
N ILE A 230 -30.85 5.32 16.45
CA ILE A 230 -32.27 4.97 16.31
C ILE A 230 -32.98 5.85 15.27
N ASP A 231 -32.38 6.98 14.89
CA ASP A 231 -32.99 7.96 13.98
C ASP A 231 -32.04 8.29 12.80
N PHE A 232 -32.56 8.93 11.78
CA PHE A 232 -31.80 9.35 10.61
C PHE A 232 -32.26 10.73 10.17
N ILE A 233 -31.40 11.43 9.38
CA ILE A 233 -31.75 12.73 8.79
C ILE A 233 -31.70 12.70 7.27
N CYS A 234 -31.14 11.64 6.68
CA CYS A 234 -31.10 11.47 5.23
C CYS A 234 -31.71 10.12 4.84
N GLU A 235 -32.66 10.15 3.91
CA GLU A 235 -33.15 8.93 3.26
C GLU A 235 -32.07 8.40 2.32
N GLY A 236 -31.84 7.09 2.37
CA GLY A 236 -30.90 6.43 1.47
C GLY A 236 -31.57 5.97 0.18
N PRO A 237 -30.79 5.67 -0.85
CA PRO A 237 -29.32 5.80 -0.86
C PRO A 237 -28.85 7.26 -0.92
N GLY A 238 -27.60 7.49 -0.46
CA GLY A 238 -27.07 8.85 -0.42
C GLY A 238 -25.56 8.92 -0.69
N ILE A 239 -25.09 10.14 -0.90
CA ILE A 239 -23.66 10.43 -1.12
C ILE A 239 -23.19 11.33 0.03
N VAL A 240 -22.07 10.97 0.62
CA VAL A 240 -21.43 11.74 1.70
C VAL A 240 -20.06 12.22 1.21
N VAL A 241 -19.73 13.48 1.50
CA VAL A 241 -18.42 14.08 1.19
C VAL A 241 -17.76 14.53 2.49
N GLY A 242 -16.53 14.11 2.71
CA GLY A 242 -15.77 14.48 3.89
C GLY A 242 -15.54 15.98 3.98
N ARG A 243 -15.89 16.59 5.14
CA ARG A 243 -15.72 18.01 5.43
C ARG A 243 -14.46 18.28 6.24
N LYS A 244 -14.20 17.48 7.29
CA LYS A 244 -13.05 17.62 8.20
C LYS A 244 -12.40 16.25 8.43
N GLY A 245 -11.09 16.22 8.56
CA GLY A 245 -10.35 14.96 8.68
C GLY A 245 -10.10 14.35 7.30
N ASN A 246 -10.91 13.42 6.86
CA ASN A 246 -10.81 12.87 5.49
C ASN A 246 -11.52 13.78 4.49
N ALA A 247 -11.03 15.02 4.43
CA ALA A 247 -11.61 16.09 3.60
C ALA A 247 -11.63 15.71 2.11
N GLY A 248 -12.79 15.78 1.48
CA GLY A 248 -12.97 15.47 0.06
C GLY A 248 -13.13 13.99 -0.26
N GLU A 249 -13.11 13.10 0.75
CA GLU A 249 -13.45 11.67 0.54
C GLU A 249 -14.94 11.57 0.18
N VAL A 250 -15.26 10.76 -0.83
CA VAL A 250 -16.65 10.55 -1.30
C VAL A 250 -17.08 9.14 -0.96
N THR A 251 -18.15 9.00 -0.20
CA THR A 251 -18.68 7.73 0.30
C THR A 251 -20.11 7.52 -0.18
N TRP A 252 -20.41 6.32 -0.66
CA TRP A 252 -21.76 5.88 -0.98
C TRP A 252 -22.39 5.26 0.27
N VAL A 253 -23.66 5.62 0.53
CA VAL A 253 -24.43 5.08 1.67
C VAL A 253 -25.72 4.47 1.11
N GLU A 254 -25.94 3.18 1.38
CA GLU A 254 -27.04 2.43 0.77
C GLU A 254 -28.40 2.71 1.41
N ASN A 255 -28.43 2.80 2.74
CA ASN A 255 -29.66 2.89 3.53
C ASN A 255 -29.79 4.27 4.19
N ASN A 256 -30.89 4.51 4.88
CA ASN A 256 -31.11 5.73 5.65
C ASN A 256 -29.96 5.94 6.66
N PHE A 257 -29.55 7.19 6.85
CA PHE A 257 -28.32 7.47 7.62
C PHE A 257 -28.34 8.85 8.30
N TRP A 258 -27.42 9.00 9.24
CA TRP A 258 -27.16 10.28 9.93
C TRP A 258 -25.73 10.74 9.60
N PRO A 259 -25.55 11.72 8.71
CA PRO A 259 -24.23 12.34 8.50
C PRO A 259 -23.94 13.34 9.61
N ILE A 260 -22.79 13.18 10.30
CA ILE A 260 -22.38 14.10 11.37
C ILE A 260 -21.69 15.34 10.79
N ASP A 261 -21.40 16.31 11.64
CA ASP A 261 -20.86 17.64 11.25
C ASP A 261 -19.46 17.59 10.61
N THR A 262 -18.76 16.45 10.64
CA THR A 262 -17.49 16.29 9.90
C THR A 262 -17.69 15.91 8.43
N ALA A 263 -18.95 15.81 8.00
CA ALA A 263 -19.32 15.41 6.65
C ALA A 263 -20.39 16.32 6.06
N TYR A 264 -20.42 16.36 4.74
CA TYR A 264 -21.56 16.90 3.97
C TYR A 264 -22.35 15.72 3.41
N TYR A 265 -23.66 15.87 3.26
CA TYR A 265 -24.46 15.00 2.40
C TYR A 265 -24.83 15.76 1.12
N VAL A 266 -25.05 15.04 0.04
CA VAL A 266 -25.23 15.61 -1.28
C VAL A 266 -26.72 15.58 -1.66
N THR A 267 -27.23 16.73 -2.15
CA THR A 267 -28.57 16.81 -2.77
C THR A 267 -28.39 17.18 -4.24
N ILE A 268 -29.13 16.50 -5.12
CA ILE A 268 -29.03 16.71 -6.58
C ILE A 268 -30.04 17.80 -6.99
N GLU A 269 -29.66 18.64 -7.94
CA GLU A 269 -30.55 19.67 -8.52
C GLU A 269 -31.73 18.98 -9.25
N ASN A 270 -32.93 19.46 -9.02
CA ASN A 270 -34.21 18.85 -9.49
C ASN A 270 -34.20 18.47 -10.98
N ARG A 271 -33.59 19.32 -11.80
CA ARG A 271 -33.52 19.05 -13.26
C ARG A 271 -32.74 17.80 -13.66
N PHE A 272 -32.02 17.19 -12.70
CA PHE A 272 -31.24 15.98 -12.93
C PHE A 272 -31.79 14.76 -12.18
N ASN A 273 -32.99 14.85 -11.60
CA ASN A 273 -33.58 13.76 -10.80
C ASN A 273 -33.82 12.46 -11.61
N GLU A 274 -33.85 12.55 -12.94
CA GLU A 274 -33.99 11.36 -13.81
C GLU A 274 -32.69 10.57 -13.95
N ILE A 275 -31.54 11.14 -13.52
CA ILE A 275 -30.24 10.49 -13.60
C ILE A 275 -30.03 9.70 -12.30
N PRO A 276 -29.62 8.43 -12.36
CA PRO A 276 -29.38 7.65 -11.14
C PRO A 276 -28.37 8.34 -10.21
N LEU A 277 -28.70 8.41 -8.92
CA LEU A 277 -27.84 9.05 -7.91
C LEU A 277 -26.42 8.45 -7.92
N LYS A 278 -26.30 7.15 -8.17
CA LYS A 278 -25.01 6.44 -8.22
C LYS A 278 -24.07 7.02 -9.28
N PHE A 279 -24.62 7.55 -10.39
CA PHE A 279 -23.80 8.23 -11.40
C PHE A 279 -23.10 9.47 -10.82
N PHE A 280 -23.80 10.26 -10.02
CA PHE A 280 -23.22 11.45 -9.38
C PHE A 280 -22.15 11.07 -8.35
N TYR A 281 -22.30 9.93 -7.69
CA TYR A 281 -21.23 9.38 -6.82
C TYR A 281 -19.94 9.19 -7.63
N TYR A 282 -19.99 8.51 -8.76
CA TYR A 282 -18.81 8.30 -9.61
C TYR A 282 -18.27 9.62 -10.19
N LEU A 283 -19.16 10.52 -10.55
CA LEU A 283 -18.78 11.86 -11.05
C LEU A 283 -17.95 12.62 -9.98
N LEU A 284 -18.39 12.57 -8.72
CA LEU A 284 -17.65 13.18 -7.59
C LEU A 284 -16.30 12.47 -7.34
N LYS A 285 -16.26 11.14 -7.44
CA LYS A 285 -15.00 10.40 -7.34
C LYS A 285 -14.01 10.87 -8.43
N ALA A 286 -14.51 11.04 -9.65
CA ALA A 286 -13.70 11.54 -10.78
C ALA A 286 -13.19 12.97 -10.55
N ALA A 287 -13.96 13.81 -9.88
CA ALA A 287 -13.58 15.20 -9.57
C ALA A 287 -12.36 15.29 -8.64
N ASN A 288 -12.09 14.24 -7.85
CA ASN A 288 -10.98 14.18 -6.90
C ASN A 288 -10.98 15.38 -5.95
N LEU A 289 -11.99 15.46 -5.11
CA LEU A 289 -12.20 16.61 -4.21
C LEU A 289 -11.10 16.75 -3.15
N LYS A 290 -10.32 15.69 -2.88
CA LYS A 290 -9.21 15.73 -1.91
C LYS A 290 -8.18 16.81 -2.23
N LYS A 291 -8.02 17.18 -3.49
CA LYS A 291 -7.10 18.25 -3.91
C LYS A 291 -7.48 19.63 -3.36
N TYR A 292 -8.72 19.78 -2.88
CA TYR A 292 -9.20 21.02 -2.26
C TYR A 292 -9.14 20.98 -0.73
N ALA A 293 -8.54 19.95 -0.15
CA ALA A 293 -8.32 19.87 1.29
C ALA A 293 -7.22 20.87 1.69
N ILE A 294 -7.49 21.66 2.72
CA ILE A 294 -6.52 22.62 3.27
C ILE A 294 -5.55 21.84 4.16
N ALA A 295 -4.26 21.98 3.92
CA ALA A 295 -3.20 21.27 4.64
C ALA A 295 -2.99 21.85 6.05
N THR A 296 -3.75 21.34 7.00
CA THR A 296 -3.67 21.69 8.43
C THR A 296 -3.64 20.41 9.26
N ALA A 297 -3.42 20.54 10.57
CA ALA A 297 -3.39 19.37 11.47
C ALA A 297 -4.68 18.52 11.36
N VAL A 298 -5.83 19.16 11.15
CA VAL A 298 -7.09 18.49 10.81
C VAL A 298 -7.54 19.04 9.45
N PRO A 299 -7.25 18.35 8.35
CA PRO A 299 -7.61 18.85 7.03
C PRO A 299 -9.11 19.18 6.91
N GLY A 300 -9.41 20.33 6.31
CA GLY A 300 -10.79 20.77 6.02
C GLY A 300 -10.98 20.94 4.52
N LEU A 301 -12.13 20.55 3.99
CA LEU A 301 -12.46 20.78 2.59
C LEU A 301 -12.75 22.25 2.34
N ASN A 302 -12.04 22.88 1.41
CA ASN A 302 -12.45 24.17 0.88
C ASN A 302 -13.68 23.94 -0.02
N ARG A 303 -14.85 24.04 0.59
CA ARG A 303 -16.12 23.74 -0.08
C ARG A 303 -16.33 24.61 -1.33
N ASP A 304 -16.02 25.89 -1.23
CA ASP A 304 -16.30 26.84 -2.33
C ASP A 304 -15.43 26.51 -3.56
N ASP A 305 -14.17 26.20 -3.37
CA ASP A 305 -13.30 25.74 -4.47
C ASP A 305 -13.77 24.40 -5.02
N ALA A 306 -14.16 23.47 -4.13
CA ALA A 306 -14.62 22.13 -4.53
C ALA A 306 -15.87 22.21 -5.42
N ILE A 307 -16.90 23.01 -5.02
CA ILE A 307 -18.14 23.11 -5.79
C ILE A 307 -17.99 23.92 -7.08
N LEU A 308 -16.93 24.77 -7.18
CA LEU A 308 -16.61 25.49 -8.41
C LEU A 308 -15.83 24.65 -9.41
N SER A 309 -15.33 23.49 -9.00
CA SER A 309 -14.57 22.60 -9.89
C SER A 309 -15.46 22.07 -11.01
N SER A 310 -14.84 21.82 -12.17
CA SER A 310 -15.54 21.37 -13.36
C SER A 310 -15.52 19.85 -13.48
N VAL A 311 -16.62 19.30 -13.96
CA VAL A 311 -16.79 17.91 -14.37
C VAL A 311 -17.48 17.88 -15.72
N TYR A 312 -17.39 16.77 -16.42
CA TYR A 312 -18.02 16.60 -17.73
C TYR A 312 -19.03 15.47 -17.64
N MET A 313 -20.24 15.72 -18.14
CA MET A 313 -21.31 14.72 -18.19
C MET A 313 -21.47 14.22 -19.63
N PRO A 314 -21.50 12.92 -19.83
CA PRO A 314 -21.84 12.34 -21.13
C PRO A 314 -23.29 12.65 -21.51
N ASN A 315 -23.65 12.32 -22.74
CA ASN A 315 -25.03 12.40 -23.18
C ASN A 315 -25.89 11.43 -22.35
N LYS A 316 -27.15 11.77 -22.18
CA LYS A 316 -28.11 11.00 -21.38
C LYS A 316 -28.09 9.49 -21.74
N ASN A 317 -27.96 9.17 -23.03
CA ASN A 317 -27.96 7.79 -23.51
C ASN A 317 -26.69 7.00 -23.09
N GLU A 318 -25.59 7.70 -22.85
CA GLU A 318 -24.31 7.10 -22.44
C GLU A 318 -24.20 6.92 -20.90
N ILE A 319 -25.02 7.64 -20.13
CA ILE A 319 -24.91 7.66 -18.65
C ILE A 319 -25.07 6.24 -18.08
N LEU A 320 -26.06 5.49 -18.54
CA LEU A 320 -26.30 4.13 -18.04
C LEU A 320 -25.15 3.18 -18.40
N GLU A 321 -24.59 3.34 -19.60
CA GLU A 321 -23.44 2.53 -20.04
C GLU A 321 -22.22 2.79 -19.14
N TYR A 322 -21.91 4.06 -18.82
CA TYR A 322 -20.80 4.39 -17.92
C TYR A 322 -21.08 3.93 -16.50
N LEU A 323 -22.31 4.03 -16.04
CA LEU A 323 -22.70 3.53 -14.73
C LEU A 323 -22.45 2.03 -14.62
N ASP A 324 -22.90 1.24 -15.61
CA ASP A 324 -22.64 -0.21 -15.67
C ASP A 324 -21.13 -0.52 -15.65
N GLN A 325 -20.33 0.26 -16.39
CA GLN A 325 -18.86 0.08 -16.39
C GLN A 325 -18.27 0.32 -15.00
N PHE A 326 -18.65 1.39 -14.32
CA PHE A 326 -18.15 1.70 -12.97
C PHE A 326 -18.57 0.64 -11.96
N GLU A 327 -19.83 0.23 -11.97
CA GLU A 327 -20.35 -0.80 -11.06
C GLU A 327 -19.69 -2.15 -11.31
N GLY A 328 -19.46 -2.50 -12.57
CA GLY A 328 -18.72 -3.71 -12.95
C GLY A 328 -17.29 -3.69 -12.46
N ILE A 329 -16.62 -2.53 -12.56
CA ILE A 329 -15.25 -2.33 -12.04
C ILE A 329 -15.25 -2.49 -10.52
N ASP A 330 -16.16 -1.81 -9.80
CA ASP A 330 -16.20 -1.88 -8.33
C ASP A 330 -16.47 -3.32 -7.85
N SER A 331 -17.39 -4.03 -8.52
CA SER A 331 -17.68 -5.44 -8.24
C SER A 331 -16.43 -6.30 -8.46
N SER A 332 -15.74 -6.10 -9.58
CA SER A 332 -14.51 -6.84 -9.90
C SER A 332 -13.38 -6.57 -8.88
N VAL A 333 -13.22 -5.32 -8.49
CA VAL A 333 -12.24 -4.93 -7.44
C VAL A 333 -12.54 -5.68 -6.15
N SER A 334 -13.80 -5.65 -5.69
CA SER A 334 -14.22 -6.32 -4.44
C SER A 334 -13.94 -7.83 -4.49
N ILE A 335 -14.27 -8.48 -5.61
CA ILE A 335 -14.04 -9.92 -5.80
C ILE A 335 -12.54 -10.24 -5.75
N ILE A 336 -11.71 -9.48 -6.48
CA ILE A 336 -10.27 -9.73 -6.55
C ILE A 336 -9.60 -9.44 -5.19
N GLU A 337 -9.98 -8.37 -4.49
CA GLU A 337 -9.46 -8.08 -3.15
C GLU A 337 -9.78 -9.22 -2.18
N SER A 338 -10.99 -9.76 -2.23
CA SER A 338 -11.39 -10.91 -1.41
C SER A 338 -10.57 -12.16 -1.75
N LYS A 339 -10.30 -12.41 -3.03
CA LYS A 339 -9.46 -13.53 -3.48
C LYS A 339 -8.03 -13.38 -2.97
N ILE A 340 -7.42 -12.19 -3.13
CA ILE A 340 -6.07 -11.91 -2.65
C ILE A 340 -5.99 -12.18 -1.15
N ALA A 341 -6.93 -11.64 -0.37
CA ALA A 341 -6.97 -11.83 1.09
C ALA A 341 -7.07 -13.33 1.45
N SER A 342 -7.91 -14.08 0.74
CA SER A 342 -8.08 -15.53 0.97
C SER A 342 -6.81 -16.30 0.61
N SER A 343 -6.18 -16.00 -0.52
CA SER A 343 -4.94 -16.64 -0.97
C SER A 343 -3.80 -16.38 0.01
N GLN A 344 -3.66 -15.13 0.48
CA GLN A 344 -2.66 -14.73 1.48
C GLN A 344 -2.89 -15.44 2.82
N ALA A 345 -4.14 -15.51 3.27
CA ALA A 345 -4.51 -16.18 4.53
C ALA A 345 -4.19 -17.68 4.45
N LEU A 346 -4.49 -18.32 3.32
CA LEU A 346 -4.19 -19.74 3.11
C LEU A 346 -2.68 -20.01 3.12
N GLN A 347 -1.90 -19.20 2.39
CA GLN A 347 -0.44 -19.33 2.35
C GLN A 347 0.15 -19.15 3.76
N ARG A 348 -0.29 -18.10 4.50
CA ARG A 348 0.19 -17.84 5.86
C ARG A 348 -0.17 -18.98 6.81
N SER A 349 -1.40 -19.50 6.72
CA SER A 349 -1.83 -20.64 7.53
C SER A 349 -0.93 -21.86 7.28
N LEU A 350 -0.65 -22.16 6.02
CA LEU A 350 0.21 -23.28 5.66
C LEU A 350 1.65 -23.08 6.19
N ILE A 351 2.22 -21.89 6.01
CA ILE A 351 3.56 -21.53 6.55
C ILE A 351 3.61 -21.80 8.07
N ASN A 352 2.59 -21.33 8.80
CA ASN A 352 2.53 -21.46 10.25
C ASN A 352 2.29 -22.90 10.73
N GLN A 353 1.69 -23.75 9.89
CA GLN A 353 1.54 -25.18 10.19
C GLN A 353 2.83 -25.95 9.93
N LEU A 354 3.56 -25.56 8.89
CA LEU A 354 4.78 -26.27 8.46
C LEU A 354 5.98 -25.97 9.36
N PHE A 355 6.12 -24.73 9.79
CA PHE A 355 7.27 -24.22 10.54
C PHE A 355 6.86 -23.62 11.87
#